data_3a22b2329586ac1052ffc38f25cd2ecd
#
_entry.id   3a22b2329586ac1052ffc38f25cd2ecd
#
_cell.length_a   1.000
_cell.length_b   1.000
_cell.length_c   1.000
_cell.angle_alpha   90.00
_cell.angle_beta   90.00
_cell.angle_gamma   90.00
#
_symmetry.space_group_name_H-M   'P 1'
#
loop_
_entity.id
_entity.type
_entity.pdbx_description
1 polymer ?
#
loop_
_entity_poly.entity_id
_entity_poly.type
_entity_poly.pdbx_seq_one_letter_code
_entity_poly.pdbx_strand_id
1 'polypeptide(L)'
;MISTHMKTKSMMATPGKRIRLKDFDPAFKGGYASYAHAQSKLKANVQRLAKYQDLLYSSHTYALLLVLQAMDAAGKDGTIKHVMSGVNPEGCEVLSFKTPSEHELSHDFLWRICLLYTSRCV
;
A
#
# COMPACT_ATOMS: atom_id res chain seq x y z
N MET A 1 -19.94 13.86 10.13
CA MET A 1 -19.28 12.64 10.64
C MET A 1 -19.84 11.44 9.91
N ILE A 2 -19.25 11.00 8.82
CA ILE A 2 -19.70 9.81 8.09
C ILE A 2 -18.61 8.76 8.33
N SER A 3 -18.84 7.93 9.36
CA SER A 3 -18.03 6.74 9.61
C SER A 3 -18.36 5.69 8.55
N THR A 4 -17.74 5.78 7.40
CA THR A 4 -17.71 4.65 6.47
C THR A 4 -16.61 3.72 6.94
N HIS A 5 -16.86 2.98 8.01
CA HIS A 5 -16.04 1.85 8.36
C HIS A 5 -16.17 0.82 7.24
N MET A 6 -15.24 0.89 6.29
CA MET A 6 -14.99 -0.27 5.43
C MET A 6 -14.85 -1.49 6.34
N LYS A 7 -15.47 -2.60 5.98
CA LYS A 7 -15.31 -3.88 6.70
C LYS A 7 -13.88 -4.46 6.47
N THR A 8 -12.86 -3.62 6.66
CA THR A 8 -11.46 -4.01 6.54
C THR A 8 -11.06 -5.11 7.52
N LYS A 9 -11.76 -5.21 8.67
CA LYS A 9 -11.53 -6.27 9.66
C LYS A 9 -11.66 -7.69 9.08
N SER A 10 -12.52 -7.88 8.08
CA SER A 10 -12.68 -9.20 7.42
C SER A 10 -11.52 -9.56 6.49
N MET A 11 -10.67 -8.60 6.12
CA MET A 11 -9.49 -8.78 5.26
C MET A 11 -8.18 -8.70 6.04
N MET A 12 -8.23 -8.49 7.35
CA MET A 12 -7.03 -8.35 8.16
C MET A 12 -6.58 -9.70 8.72
N ALA A 13 -5.33 -10.02 8.49
CA ALA A 13 -4.64 -11.07 9.17
C ALA A 13 -4.32 -10.64 10.61
N THR A 14 -4.89 -11.32 11.60
CA THR A 14 -4.63 -11.00 13.00
C THR A 14 -3.34 -11.67 13.45
N PRO A 15 -2.35 -10.93 13.99
CA PRO A 15 -1.13 -11.52 14.52
C PRO A 15 -1.42 -12.62 15.55
N GLY A 16 -0.65 -13.71 15.49
CA GLY A 16 -0.79 -14.83 16.42
C GLY A 16 -1.96 -15.80 16.13
N LYS A 17 -2.83 -15.52 15.17
CA LYS A 17 -3.90 -16.43 14.75
C LYS A 17 -3.48 -17.24 13.53
N ARG A 18 -3.81 -18.53 13.55
CA ARG A 18 -3.67 -19.37 12.35
C ARG A 18 -4.69 -18.93 11.30
N ILE A 19 -4.21 -18.50 10.14
CA ILE A 19 -5.01 -18.01 9.02
C ILE A 19 -4.98 -19.07 7.92
N ARG A 20 -6.13 -19.33 7.32
CA ARG A 20 -6.25 -20.19 6.15
C ARG A 20 -6.85 -19.40 5.00
N LEU A 21 -6.31 -19.52 3.81
CA LEU A 21 -6.80 -18.80 2.61
C LEU A 21 -8.29 -19.05 2.34
N LYS A 22 -8.79 -20.24 2.64
CA LYS A 22 -10.22 -20.58 2.49
C LYS A 22 -11.17 -19.78 3.40
N ASP A 23 -10.65 -19.12 4.43
CA ASP A 23 -11.44 -18.31 5.34
C ASP A 23 -11.73 -16.90 4.73
N PHE A 24 -11.16 -16.61 3.55
CA PHE A 24 -11.35 -15.34 2.82
C PHE A 24 -12.11 -15.62 1.51
N ASP A 25 -13.20 -14.89 1.32
CA ASP A 25 -13.97 -14.98 0.08
C ASP A 25 -13.26 -14.19 -1.04
N PRO A 26 -12.78 -14.85 -2.11
CA PRO A 26 -12.12 -14.18 -3.23
C PRO A 26 -13.06 -13.28 -4.04
N ALA A 27 -14.37 -13.47 -3.93
CA ALA A 27 -15.38 -12.65 -4.59
C ALA A 27 -15.84 -11.45 -3.72
N PHE A 28 -15.24 -11.26 -2.54
CA PHE A 28 -15.64 -10.20 -1.63
C PHE A 28 -15.36 -8.80 -2.23
N LYS A 29 -16.41 -8.02 -2.42
CA LYS A 29 -16.36 -6.70 -3.06
C LYS A 29 -16.20 -5.53 -2.08
N GLY A 30 -15.69 -5.76 -0.88
CA GLY A 30 -15.44 -4.69 0.10
C GLY A 30 -16.70 -4.00 0.64
N GLY A 31 -17.88 -4.53 0.36
CA GLY A 31 -19.16 -3.92 0.76
C GLY A 31 -19.65 -2.80 -0.19
N TYR A 32 -19.04 -2.66 -1.36
CA TYR A 32 -19.51 -1.73 -2.39
C TYR A 32 -20.71 -2.29 -3.14
N ALA A 33 -21.76 -1.47 -3.29
CA ALA A 33 -22.98 -1.85 -3.98
C ALA A 33 -22.79 -2.02 -5.50
N SER A 34 -21.91 -1.24 -6.11
CA SER A 34 -21.63 -1.27 -7.55
C SER A 34 -20.21 -0.78 -7.86
N TYR A 35 -19.74 -1.06 -9.08
CA TYR A 35 -18.48 -0.56 -9.59
C TYR A 35 -18.43 0.99 -9.62
N ALA A 36 -19.49 1.63 -10.08
CA ALA A 36 -19.60 3.09 -10.11
C ALA A 36 -19.50 3.71 -8.71
N HIS A 37 -20.13 3.08 -7.71
CA HIS A 37 -20.01 3.49 -6.31
C HIS A 37 -18.58 3.35 -5.80
N ALA A 38 -17.90 2.24 -6.10
CA ALA A 38 -16.51 2.02 -5.73
C ALA A 38 -15.58 3.06 -6.38
N GLN A 39 -15.77 3.37 -7.67
CA GLN A 39 -14.99 4.39 -8.36
C GLN A 39 -15.17 5.79 -7.77
N SER A 40 -16.41 6.18 -7.47
CA SER A 40 -16.70 7.48 -6.84
C SER A 40 -16.00 7.61 -5.50
N LYS A 41 -16.02 6.54 -4.68
CA LYS A 41 -15.32 6.50 -3.39
C LYS A 41 -13.81 6.53 -3.56
N LEU A 42 -13.27 5.80 -4.53
CA LEU A 42 -11.83 5.82 -4.83
C LEU A 42 -11.37 7.24 -5.18
N LYS A 43 -12.08 7.92 -6.09
CA LYS A 43 -11.77 9.31 -6.48
C LYS A 43 -11.75 10.25 -5.27
N ALA A 44 -12.76 10.18 -4.41
CA ALA A 44 -12.82 11.00 -3.20
C ALA A 44 -11.68 10.68 -2.22
N ASN A 45 -11.33 9.39 -2.08
CA ASN A 45 -10.23 8.97 -1.22
C ASN A 45 -8.86 9.40 -1.77
N VAL A 46 -8.64 9.34 -3.07
CA VAL A 46 -7.40 9.84 -3.72
C VAL A 46 -7.22 11.34 -3.46
N GLN A 47 -8.31 12.13 -3.59
CA GLN A 47 -8.24 13.57 -3.28
C GLN A 47 -7.92 13.85 -1.80
N ARG A 48 -8.45 13.04 -0.89
CA ARG A 48 -8.12 13.14 0.54
C ARG A 48 -6.68 12.71 0.81
N LEU A 49 -6.22 11.66 0.14
CA LEU A 49 -4.83 11.18 0.26
C LEU A 49 -3.84 12.27 -0.17
N ALA A 50 -4.09 12.94 -1.30
CA ALA A 50 -3.26 14.05 -1.75
C ALA A 50 -3.14 15.14 -0.68
N LYS A 51 -4.26 15.57 -0.08
CA LYS A 51 -4.24 16.57 1.01
C LYS A 51 -3.44 16.11 2.24
N TYR A 52 -3.57 14.85 2.62
CA TYR A 52 -2.80 14.32 3.75
C TYR A 52 -1.32 14.18 3.43
N GLN A 53 -0.98 13.84 2.20
CA GLN A 53 0.39 13.77 1.74
C GLN A 53 1.05 15.15 1.75
N ASP A 54 0.36 16.20 1.29
CA ASP A 54 0.85 17.58 1.36
C ASP A 54 1.13 18.01 2.81
N LEU A 55 0.22 17.66 3.73
CA LEU A 55 0.41 17.94 5.16
C LEU A 55 1.58 17.14 5.75
N LEU A 56 1.72 15.88 5.38
CA LEU A 56 2.83 15.03 5.84
C LEU A 56 4.16 15.57 5.33
N TYR A 57 4.21 15.93 4.04
CA TYR A 57 5.40 16.48 3.40
C TYR A 57 5.84 17.79 4.05
N SER A 58 4.89 18.72 4.24
CA SER A 58 5.18 20.04 4.85
C SER A 58 5.53 19.96 6.34
N SER A 59 5.13 18.90 7.05
CA SER A 59 5.42 18.75 8.47
C SER A 59 6.89 18.42 8.76
N HIS A 60 7.60 17.82 7.81
CA HIS A 60 8.99 17.31 7.94
C HIS A 60 9.26 16.44 9.18
N THR A 61 8.19 15.92 9.82
CA THR A 61 8.29 15.22 11.10
C THR A 61 8.26 13.71 10.95
N TYR A 62 7.44 13.21 9.99
CA TYR A 62 7.20 11.78 9.80
C TYR A 62 7.31 11.40 8.33
N ALA A 63 7.69 10.15 8.11
CA ALA A 63 7.58 9.48 6.81
C ALA A 63 6.68 8.26 6.94
N LEU A 64 5.86 7.99 5.92
CA LEU A 64 5.02 6.82 5.84
C LEU A 64 5.63 5.81 4.87
N LEU A 65 5.98 4.63 5.38
CA LEU A 65 6.42 3.51 4.55
C LEU A 65 5.25 2.58 4.24
N LEU A 66 4.94 2.40 2.97
CA LEU A 66 3.96 1.44 2.48
C LEU A 66 4.68 0.27 1.82
N VAL A 67 4.60 -0.90 2.41
CA VAL A 67 5.13 -2.14 1.84
C VAL A 67 4.00 -2.90 1.15
N LEU A 68 4.12 -3.07 -0.18
CA LEU A 68 3.15 -3.79 -0.98
C LEU A 68 3.77 -5.09 -1.47
N GLN A 69 3.22 -6.19 -1.00
CA GLN A 69 3.62 -7.53 -1.42
C GLN A 69 2.44 -8.25 -2.07
N ALA A 70 2.68 -8.85 -3.21
CA ALA A 70 1.68 -9.65 -3.90
C ALA A 70 2.38 -10.69 -4.80
N MET A 71 1.66 -11.76 -5.09
CA MET A 71 2.06 -12.70 -6.14
C MET A 71 2.07 -11.98 -7.50
N ASP A 72 2.79 -12.55 -8.45
CA ASP A 72 2.78 -12.06 -9.82
C ASP A 72 1.35 -12.03 -10.38
N ALA A 73 1.04 -11.03 -11.19
CA ALA A 73 -0.30 -10.77 -11.73
C ALA A 73 -1.43 -10.51 -10.69
N ALA A 74 -1.13 -10.34 -9.41
CA ALA A 74 -2.15 -10.06 -8.39
C ALA A 74 -2.66 -8.62 -8.36
N GLY A 75 -2.31 -7.80 -9.33
CA GLY A 75 -2.83 -6.43 -9.49
C GLY A 75 -2.13 -5.36 -8.65
N LYS A 76 -0.96 -5.66 -8.05
CA LYS A 76 -0.17 -4.72 -7.25
C LYS A 76 0.09 -3.41 -7.99
N ASP A 77 0.59 -3.49 -9.21
CA ASP A 77 0.97 -2.31 -10.00
C ASP A 77 -0.26 -1.48 -10.40
N GLY A 78 -1.37 -2.14 -10.72
CA GLY A 78 -2.66 -1.48 -10.94
C GLY A 78 -3.13 -0.73 -9.70
N THR A 79 -3.00 -1.32 -8.53
CA THR A 79 -3.35 -0.68 -7.24
C THR A 79 -2.50 0.56 -7.00
N ILE A 80 -1.18 0.45 -7.17
CA ILE A 80 -0.25 1.60 -7.03
C ILE A 80 -0.65 2.71 -7.99
N LYS A 81 -0.83 2.38 -9.28
CA LYS A 81 -1.20 3.35 -10.30
C LYS A 81 -2.49 4.10 -9.97
N HIS A 82 -3.51 3.40 -9.50
CA HIS A 82 -4.81 4.03 -9.18
C HIS A 82 -4.78 4.84 -7.88
N VAL A 83 -4.11 4.35 -6.85
CA VAL A 83 -4.05 5.03 -5.55
C VAL A 83 -3.14 6.24 -5.60
N MET A 84 -1.99 6.12 -6.29
CA MET A 84 -0.99 7.19 -6.36
C MET A 84 -1.26 8.22 -7.45
N SER A 85 -2.32 8.07 -8.25
CA SER A 85 -2.62 8.95 -9.39
C SER A 85 -2.87 10.42 -9.03
N GLY A 86 -3.19 10.73 -7.79
CA GLY A 86 -3.43 12.10 -7.33
C GLY A 86 -2.42 12.61 -6.31
N VAL A 87 -1.35 11.87 -6.07
CA VAL A 87 -0.33 12.19 -5.07
C VAL A 87 0.81 12.97 -5.72
N ASN A 88 1.33 14.00 -5.03
CA ASN A 88 2.47 14.77 -5.51
C ASN A 88 3.74 13.91 -5.53
N PRO A 89 4.37 13.70 -6.70
CA PRO A 89 5.56 12.85 -6.83
C PRO A 89 6.77 13.37 -6.05
N GLU A 90 6.90 14.67 -5.80
CA GLU A 90 8.01 15.25 -5.02
C GLU A 90 8.06 14.72 -3.58
N GLY A 91 6.90 14.37 -3.03
CA GLY A 91 6.80 13.83 -1.68
C GLY A 91 6.78 12.30 -1.61
N CYS A 92 7.05 11.60 -2.70
CA CYS A 92 6.94 10.15 -2.79
C CYS A 92 8.16 9.53 -3.44
N GLU A 93 8.69 8.48 -2.82
CA GLU A 93 9.70 7.63 -3.42
C GLU A 93 9.09 6.24 -3.64
N VAL A 94 9.23 5.69 -4.84
CA VAL A 94 8.71 4.37 -5.19
C VAL A 94 9.87 3.46 -5.56
N LEU A 95 10.04 2.40 -4.79
CA LEU A 95 11.07 1.39 -5.01
C LEU A 95 10.42 0.06 -5.37
N SER A 96 10.86 -0.52 -6.48
CA SER A 96 10.37 -1.80 -6.96
C SER A 96 11.45 -2.85 -6.82
N PHE A 97 11.18 -3.86 -5.99
CA PHE A 97 12.07 -5.01 -5.82
C PHE A 97 11.67 -6.11 -6.80
N LYS A 98 12.56 -6.42 -7.73
CA LYS A 98 12.46 -7.58 -8.64
C LYS A 98 13.02 -8.84 -7.97
N THR A 99 13.12 -9.91 -8.73
CA THR A 99 13.84 -11.14 -8.30
C THR A 99 15.19 -10.76 -7.70
N PRO A 100 15.53 -11.26 -6.50
CA PRO A 100 16.81 -10.95 -5.88
C PRO A 100 17.99 -11.39 -6.75
N SER A 101 19.04 -10.58 -6.78
CA SER A 101 20.32 -10.95 -7.35
C SER A 101 21.05 -11.95 -6.42
N GLU A 102 22.08 -12.63 -6.94
CA GLU A 102 22.91 -13.54 -6.12
C GLU A 102 23.52 -12.82 -4.90
N HIS A 103 23.92 -11.58 -5.09
CA HIS A 103 24.46 -10.75 -4.01
C HIS A 103 23.39 -10.46 -2.94
N GLU A 104 22.17 -10.17 -3.32
CA GLU A 104 21.07 -9.96 -2.37
C GLU A 104 20.67 -11.25 -1.65
N LEU A 105 20.76 -12.41 -2.33
CA LEU A 105 20.48 -13.71 -1.73
C LEU A 105 21.55 -14.18 -0.73
N SER A 106 22.77 -13.65 -0.80
CA SER A 106 23.82 -13.93 0.17
C SER A 106 23.65 -13.20 1.51
N HIS A 107 22.66 -12.32 1.61
CA HIS A 107 22.33 -11.54 2.79
C HIS A 107 20.95 -11.90 3.34
N ASP A 108 20.63 -11.41 4.55
CA ASP A 108 19.28 -11.48 5.10
C ASP A 108 18.30 -10.71 4.21
N PHE A 109 17.03 -11.14 4.14
CA PHE A 109 16.01 -10.52 3.29
C PHE A 109 15.77 -9.04 3.62
N LEU A 110 16.06 -8.59 4.84
CA LEU A 110 15.97 -7.19 5.23
C LEU A 110 17.11 -6.35 4.67
N TRP A 111 18.20 -6.96 4.21
CA TRP A 111 19.33 -6.23 3.64
C TRP A 111 18.92 -5.36 2.44
N ARG A 112 18.00 -5.84 1.61
CA ARG A 112 17.47 -5.06 0.49
C ARG A 112 16.79 -3.77 0.93
N ILE A 113 16.23 -3.75 2.14
CA ILE A 113 15.54 -2.60 2.72
C ILE A 113 16.54 -1.61 3.33
N CYS A 114 17.70 -2.08 3.77
CA CYS A 114 18.75 -1.20 4.35
C CYS A 114 19.16 -0.08 3.38
N LEU A 115 19.18 -0.35 2.08
CA LEU A 115 19.50 0.66 1.06
C LEU A 115 18.52 1.83 1.06
N LEU A 116 17.25 1.62 1.51
CA LEU A 116 16.25 2.67 1.63
C LEU A 116 16.55 3.65 2.76
N TYR A 117 17.22 3.17 3.81
CA TYR A 117 17.53 3.98 4.98
C TYR A 117 18.91 4.60 4.89
N THR A 118 19.86 3.93 4.23
CA THR A 118 21.24 4.39 4.14
C THR A 118 21.46 5.45 3.06
N SER A 119 20.65 5.47 2.00
CA SER A 119 20.72 6.51 0.97
C SER A 119 20.30 7.91 1.45
N ARG A 120 19.72 8.02 2.64
CA ARG A 120 19.34 9.29 3.28
C ARG A 120 20.31 9.76 4.38
N CYS A 121 21.37 9.03 4.63
CA CYS A 121 22.39 9.35 5.64
C CYS A 121 23.68 9.89 5.01
N VAL A 122 23.57 10.55 3.85
CA VAL A 122 24.69 11.31 3.26
C VAL A 122 24.31 12.77 3.17
#